data_3755b110658807ffd54dcb9604afe4af
#
_entry.id   3755b110658807ffd54dcb9604afe4af
#
_cell.length_a   1.000
_cell.length_b   1.000
_cell.length_c   1.000
_cell.angle_alpha   90.00
_cell.angle_beta   90.00
_cell.angle_gamma   90.00
#
_symmetry.space_group_name_H-M   'P 1'
#
loop_
_entity.id
_entity.type
_entity.pdbx_description
1 polymer ?
#
loop_
_entity_poly.entity_id
_entity_poly.type
_entity_poly.pdbx_seq_one_letter_code
_entity_poly.pdbx_strand_id
1 'polypeptide(L)'
;MIRYFLILLFLKSILFGCSLCSIYTPKTHVSIQIKADKENIKTLKVNWVFANEFTKELLQIYDTNLNATFDEKELAIIETALTDYLKPKNFITSISYDKQINEKSNFFEIKDYKMSYKNSTLSFEYHIDLNYKIYDKNILYINIIDEQN
;
A
#
# COMPACT_ATOMS: atom_id res chain seq x y z
N MET A 1 45.07 -19.78 -7.11
CA MET A 1 43.72 -20.37 -6.93
C MET A 1 42.87 -19.64 -5.86
N ILE A 2 43.40 -19.28 -4.70
CA ILE A 2 42.67 -18.57 -3.62
C ILE A 2 42.13 -17.20 -4.07
N ARG A 3 42.83 -16.50 -4.97
CA ARG A 3 42.44 -15.16 -5.43
C ARG A 3 41.15 -15.14 -6.27
N TYR A 4 40.86 -16.20 -7.02
CA TYR A 4 39.64 -16.36 -7.81
C TYR A 4 38.44 -16.82 -6.96
N PHE A 5 38.72 -17.56 -5.87
CA PHE A 5 37.69 -17.99 -4.93
C PHE A 5 37.09 -16.85 -4.14
N LEU A 6 37.93 -15.85 -3.76
CA LEU A 6 37.47 -14.62 -3.10
C LEU A 6 36.59 -13.74 -4.00
N ILE A 7 36.89 -13.66 -5.29
CA ILE A 7 36.08 -12.92 -6.25
C ILE A 7 34.71 -13.56 -6.47
N LEU A 8 34.63 -14.91 -6.46
CA LEU A 8 33.37 -15.64 -6.58
C LEU A 8 32.47 -15.48 -5.35
N LEU A 9 33.04 -15.27 -4.16
CA LEU A 9 32.28 -15.04 -2.91
C LEU A 9 31.67 -13.65 -2.89
N PHE A 10 32.34 -12.64 -3.46
CA PHE A 10 31.82 -11.28 -3.54
C PHE A 10 30.68 -11.10 -4.57
N LEU A 11 30.62 -11.95 -5.61
CA LEU A 11 29.54 -11.89 -6.60
C LEU A 11 28.18 -12.38 -6.06
N LYS A 12 28.16 -13.13 -4.96
CA LYS A 12 26.90 -13.62 -4.36
C LYS A 12 26.15 -12.57 -3.53
N SER A 13 26.79 -11.46 -3.19
CA SER A 13 26.21 -10.42 -2.32
C SER A 13 25.34 -9.39 -3.06
N ILE A 14 25.26 -9.42 -4.39
CA ILE A 14 24.58 -8.38 -5.18
C ILE A 14 23.16 -8.80 -5.63
N LEU A 15 22.69 -10.00 -5.26
CA LEU A 15 21.43 -10.54 -5.76
C LEU A 15 20.24 -10.44 -4.78
N PHE A 16 20.35 -9.64 -3.72
CA PHE A 16 19.17 -9.26 -2.95
C PHE A 16 18.52 -8.01 -3.55
N GLY A 17 18.19 -8.06 -4.85
CA GLY A 17 17.23 -7.13 -5.44
C GLY A 17 15.87 -7.34 -4.76
N CYS A 18 15.26 -6.27 -4.31
CA CYS A 18 13.89 -6.26 -3.82
C CYS A 18 13.01 -6.94 -4.88
N SER A 19 12.48 -8.13 -4.58
CA SER A 19 11.64 -8.87 -5.54
C SER A 19 10.38 -8.10 -5.94
N LEU A 20 9.92 -7.18 -5.10
CA LEU A 20 8.84 -6.25 -5.41
C LEU A 20 9.25 -5.10 -6.34
N CYS A 21 10.58 -4.78 -6.41
CA CYS A 21 11.06 -3.69 -7.28
C CYS A 21 11.13 -4.08 -8.76
N SER A 22 11.08 -5.36 -9.09
CA SER A 22 11.09 -5.88 -10.47
C SER A 22 9.70 -6.19 -11.00
N ILE A 23 8.68 -6.09 -10.16
CA ILE A 23 7.29 -6.36 -10.53
C ILE A 23 6.73 -5.12 -11.22
N TYR A 24 6.20 -5.32 -12.42
CA TYR A 24 5.42 -4.36 -13.20
C TYR A 24 4.46 -3.57 -12.30
N THR A 25 4.37 -2.24 -12.48
CA THR A 25 3.47 -1.38 -11.71
C THR A 25 2.08 -2.00 -11.62
N PRO A 26 1.62 -2.44 -10.46
CA PRO A 26 0.38 -3.20 -10.37
C PRO A 26 -0.80 -2.28 -10.67
N LYS A 27 -1.65 -2.69 -11.59
CA LYS A 27 -2.95 -2.05 -11.74
C LYS A 27 -3.76 -2.31 -10.47
N THR A 28 -4.18 -1.22 -9.82
CA THR A 28 -4.89 -1.28 -8.55
C THR A 28 -6.16 -0.46 -8.67
N HIS A 29 -7.29 -1.05 -8.31
CA HIS A 29 -8.53 -0.32 -8.15
C HIS A 29 -8.60 0.23 -6.73
N VAL A 30 -8.64 1.56 -6.61
CA VAL A 30 -8.73 2.25 -5.31
C VAL A 30 -10.15 2.74 -5.08
N SER A 31 -10.73 2.39 -3.93
CA SER A 31 -12.01 2.92 -3.48
C SER A 31 -11.86 3.61 -2.13
N ILE A 32 -12.57 4.72 -1.95
CA ILE A 32 -12.56 5.50 -0.73
C ILE A 32 -13.98 5.63 -0.21
N GLN A 33 -14.20 5.21 1.04
CA GLN A 33 -15.45 5.40 1.75
C GLN A 33 -15.26 6.49 2.81
N ILE A 34 -16.11 7.51 2.76
CA ILE A 34 -16.07 8.62 3.72
C ILE A 34 -17.16 8.41 4.76
N LYS A 35 -16.79 8.39 6.05
CA LYS A 35 -17.74 8.41 7.16
C LYS A 35 -17.81 9.81 7.74
N ALA A 36 -19.01 10.37 7.75
CA ALA A 36 -19.31 11.68 8.32
C ALA A 36 -20.59 11.62 9.16
N ASP A 37 -20.70 12.51 10.12
CA ASP A 37 -21.97 12.85 10.79
C ASP A 37 -22.42 14.26 10.37
N LYS A 38 -23.36 14.86 11.11
CA LYS A 38 -23.88 16.19 10.78
C LYS A 38 -22.85 17.32 10.96
N GLU A 39 -21.82 17.10 11.75
CA GLU A 39 -20.88 18.13 12.16
C GLU A 39 -19.46 17.88 11.65
N ASN A 40 -19.09 16.61 11.46
CA ASN A 40 -17.69 16.26 11.19
C ASN A 40 -17.55 15.17 10.12
N ILE A 41 -16.49 15.28 9.32
CA ILE A 41 -15.92 14.20 8.55
C ILE A 41 -15.03 13.40 9.50
N LYS A 42 -15.40 12.16 9.80
CA LYS A 42 -14.76 11.35 10.85
C LYS A 42 -13.56 10.56 10.34
N THR A 43 -13.83 9.69 9.37
CA THR A 43 -12.81 8.77 8.88
C THR A 43 -12.93 8.54 7.39
N LEU A 44 -11.80 8.21 6.78
CA LEU A 44 -11.74 7.61 5.46
C LEU A 44 -11.34 6.14 5.62
N LYS A 45 -12.02 5.28 4.87
CA LYS A 45 -11.61 3.91 4.66
C LYS A 45 -11.14 3.79 3.22
N VAL A 46 -9.86 3.51 3.03
CA VAL A 46 -9.25 3.32 1.72
C VAL A 46 -9.07 1.84 1.47
N ASN A 47 -9.52 1.35 0.33
CA ASN A 47 -9.37 -0.04 -0.06
C ASN A 47 -8.76 -0.13 -1.46
N TRP A 48 -7.65 -0.87 -1.56
CA TRP A 48 -6.95 -1.19 -2.80
C TRP A 48 -7.27 -2.63 -3.18
N VAL A 49 -7.75 -2.82 -4.39
CA VAL A 49 -7.99 -4.14 -4.97
C VAL A 49 -6.98 -4.34 -6.08
N PHE A 50 -6.08 -5.30 -5.92
CA PHE A 50 -5.03 -5.57 -6.89
C PHE A 50 -5.55 -6.36 -8.09
N ALA A 51 -5.00 -6.10 -9.27
CA ALA A 51 -5.32 -6.86 -10.47
C ALA A 51 -4.98 -8.35 -10.29
N ASN A 52 -5.73 -9.21 -10.97
CA ASN A 52 -5.55 -10.65 -10.89
C ASN A 52 -4.16 -11.10 -11.33
N GLU A 53 -3.59 -10.43 -12.33
CA GLU A 53 -2.25 -10.71 -12.84
C GLU A 53 -1.21 -10.49 -11.75
N PHE A 54 -1.28 -9.35 -11.06
CA PHE A 54 -0.39 -9.04 -9.94
C PHE A 54 -0.58 -10.02 -8.78
N THR A 55 -1.82 -10.38 -8.46
CA THR A 55 -2.13 -11.38 -7.42
C THR A 55 -1.49 -12.74 -7.75
N LYS A 56 -1.52 -13.16 -9.03
CA LYS A 56 -0.88 -14.41 -9.48
C LYS A 56 0.64 -14.36 -9.38
N GLU A 57 1.25 -13.21 -9.71
CA GLU A 57 2.70 -13.03 -9.55
C GLU A 57 3.11 -13.12 -8.08
N LEU A 58 2.34 -12.50 -7.18
CA LEU A 58 2.59 -12.61 -5.74
C LEU A 58 2.42 -14.05 -5.23
N LEU A 59 1.47 -14.83 -5.76
CA LEU A 59 1.34 -16.26 -5.43
C LEU A 59 2.61 -17.04 -5.81
N GLN A 60 3.22 -16.76 -6.96
CA GLN A 60 4.47 -17.42 -7.37
C GLN A 60 5.65 -17.13 -6.42
N ILE A 61 5.60 -15.99 -5.72
CA ILE A 61 6.68 -15.52 -4.84
C ILE A 61 6.45 -15.93 -3.38
N TYR A 62 5.20 -15.81 -2.91
CA TYR A 62 4.87 -15.88 -1.49
C TYR A 62 4.06 -17.11 -1.06
N ASP A 63 3.48 -17.88 -2.00
CA ASP A 63 2.84 -19.18 -1.70
C ASP A 63 3.91 -20.23 -1.42
N THR A 64 4.36 -20.28 -0.18
CA THR A 64 5.48 -21.12 0.25
C THR A 64 5.10 -22.59 0.39
N ASN A 65 3.82 -22.88 0.60
CA ASN A 65 3.29 -24.23 0.75
C ASN A 65 2.69 -24.79 -0.56
N LEU A 66 2.69 -24.00 -1.64
CA LEU A 66 2.27 -24.37 -3.00
C LEU A 66 0.80 -24.85 -3.08
N ASN A 67 -0.07 -24.25 -2.27
CA ASN A 67 -1.50 -24.59 -2.24
C ASN A 67 -2.37 -23.67 -3.13
N ALA A 68 -1.74 -22.77 -3.90
CA ALA A 68 -2.37 -21.79 -4.80
C ALA A 68 -3.31 -20.80 -4.09
N THR A 69 -3.05 -20.53 -2.80
CA THR A 69 -3.77 -19.53 -2.01
C THR A 69 -2.81 -18.86 -1.02
N PHE A 70 -3.22 -17.78 -0.37
CA PHE A 70 -2.44 -17.18 0.71
C PHE A 70 -3.02 -17.58 2.06
N ASP A 71 -2.18 -18.11 2.94
CA ASP A 71 -2.49 -18.25 4.36
C ASP A 71 -2.20 -16.96 5.14
N GLU A 72 -2.51 -16.95 6.44
CA GLU A 72 -2.32 -15.76 7.29
C GLU A 72 -0.86 -15.34 7.42
N LYS A 73 0.08 -16.30 7.41
CA LYS A 73 1.53 -16.01 7.52
C LYS A 73 2.06 -15.38 6.25
N GLU A 74 1.64 -15.90 5.09
CA GLU A 74 2.02 -15.40 3.79
C GLU A 74 1.44 -14.00 3.55
N LEU A 75 0.17 -13.78 3.93
CA LEU A 75 -0.43 -12.46 3.90
C LEU A 75 0.29 -11.45 4.81
N ALA A 76 0.73 -11.87 6.00
CA ALA A 76 1.49 -11.00 6.91
C ALA A 76 2.85 -10.58 6.33
N ILE A 77 3.52 -11.46 5.58
CA ILE A 77 4.78 -11.13 4.90
C ILE A 77 4.53 -10.09 3.80
N ILE A 78 3.50 -10.29 2.97
CA ILE A 78 3.13 -9.34 1.90
C ILE A 78 2.73 -7.99 2.51
N GLU A 79 1.91 -7.99 3.58
CA GLU A 79 1.50 -6.80 4.30
C GLU A 79 2.70 -6.02 4.83
N THR A 80 3.66 -6.73 5.46
CA THR A 80 4.89 -6.12 5.97
C THR A 80 5.68 -5.47 4.85
N ALA A 81 5.95 -6.20 3.75
CA ALA A 81 6.69 -5.68 2.62
C ALA A 81 6.04 -4.43 2.00
N LEU A 82 4.71 -4.45 1.86
CA LEU A 82 3.95 -3.32 1.33
C LEU A 82 3.97 -2.12 2.30
N THR A 83 3.77 -2.36 3.59
CA THR A 83 3.73 -1.28 4.58
C THR A 83 5.10 -0.65 4.83
N ASP A 84 6.19 -1.41 4.73
CA ASP A 84 7.55 -0.88 4.81
C ASP A 84 7.84 0.09 3.65
N TYR A 85 7.28 -0.18 2.47
CA TYR A 85 7.36 0.75 1.34
C TYR A 85 6.45 1.98 1.52
N LEU A 86 5.23 1.80 2.01
CA LEU A 86 4.20 2.83 2.06
C LEU A 86 4.33 3.79 3.26
N LYS A 87 4.74 3.29 4.43
CA LYS A 87 4.84 4.09 5.67
C LYS A 87 5.71 5.33 5.53
N PRO A 88 6.94 5.27 4.97
CA PRO A 88 7.79 6.45 4.79
C PRO A 88 7.18 7.49 3.85
N LYS A 89 6.25 7.07 2.97
CA LYS A 89 5.58 7.90 1.97
C LYS A 89 4.16 8.30 2.39
N ASN A 90 3.83 8.17 3.67
CA ASN A 90 2.49 8.45 4.19
C ASN A 90 1.38 7.71 3.41
N PHE A 91 1.64 6.44 3.03
CA PHE A 91 0.77 5.60 2.19
C PHE A 91 0.43 6.25 0.84
N ILE A 92 1.40 6.99 0.26
CA ILE A 92 1.24 7.75 -0.99
C ILE A 92 -0.04 8.60 -1.03
N THR A 93 -0.49 9.02 0.15
CA THR A 93 -1.77 9.72 0.34
C THR A 93 -1.50 11.15 0.80
N SER A 94 -2.18 12.11 0.19
CA SER A 94 -2.25 13.48 0.67
C SER A 94 -3.71 13.92 0.81
N ILE A 95 -4.00 14.68 1.84
CA ILE A 95 -5.35 15.13 2.17
C ILE A 95 -5.31 16.61 2.52
N SER A 96 -6.17 17.41 1.92
CA SER A 96 -6.41 18.78 2.36
C SER A 96 -7.90 19.05 2.51
N TYR A 97 -8.25 19.97 3.42
CA TYR A 97 -9.61 20.38 3.65
C TYR A 97 -9.66 21.90 3.80
N ASP A 98 -10.04 22.61 2.74
CA ASP A 98 -10.00 24.06 2.65
C ASP A 98 -11.06 24.58 1.69
N LYS A 99 -11.22 25.91 1.62
CA LYS A 99 -12.12 26.63 0.68
C LYS A 99 -11.67 26.50 -0.78
N GLN A 100 -10.42 26.20 -1.00
CA GLN A 100 -9.83 25.96 -2.32
C GLN A 100 -9.06 24.65 -2.30
N ILE A 101 -8.91 24.02 -3.47
CA ILE A 101 -8.04 22.85 -3.61
C ILE A 101 -6.63 23.27 -3.23
N ASN A 102 -6.06 22.55 -2.26
CA ASN A 102 -4.72 22.80 -1.75
C ASN A 102 -3.93 21.50 -1.81
N GLU A 103 -2.82 21.50 -2.53
CA GLU A 103 -1.93 20.34 -2.66
C GLU A 103 -1.13 20.06 -1.38
N LYS A 104 -1.03 21.06 -0.48
CA LYS A 104 -0.38 20.88 0.81
C LYS A 104 -1.21 19.98 1.70
N SER A 105 -0.68 18.81 2.01
CA SER A 105 -1.34 17.84 2.87
C SER A 105 -1.49 18.34 4.30
N ASN A 106 -2.67 18.17 4.87
CA ASN A 106 -2.88 18.29 6.31
C ASN A 106 -2.30 17.05 7.01
N PHE A 107 -1.98 17.21 8.29
CA PHE A 107 -1.58 16.07 9.10
C PHE A 107 -2.76 15.10 9.28
N PHE A 108 -2.50 13.81 9.11
CA PHE A 108 -3.44 12.74 9.40
C PHE A 108 -2.69 11.50 9.90
N GLU A 109 -3.40 10.60 10.52
CA GLU A 109 -2.86 9.34 11.04
C GLU A 109 -3.54 8.16 10.35
N ILE A 110 -2.72 7.19 9.93
CA ILE A 110 -3.20 5.96 9.32
C ILE A 110 -3.23 4.86 10.36
N LYS A 111 -4.36 4.17 10.44
CA LYS A 111 -4.64 3.10 11.39
C LYS A 111 -5.22 1.87 10.70
N ASP A 112 -5.19 0.77 11.41
CA ASP A 112 -5.94 -0.46 11.10
C ASP A 112 -5.76 -0.95 9.65
N TYR A 113 -4.52 -0.93 9.17
CA TYR A 113 -4.23 -1.49 7.85
C TYR A 113 -4.23 -3.02 7.89
N LYS A 114 -4.72 -3.62 6.81
CA LYS A 114 -4.84 -5.08 6.70
C LYS A 114 -4.77 -5.54 5.24
N MET A 115 -3.95 -6.56 5.00
CA MET A 115 -4.00 -7.35 3.77
C MET A 115 -5.06 -8.45 3.88
N SER A 116 -5.77 -8.73 2.82
CA SER A 116 -6.72 -9.84 2.77
C SER A 116 -6.77 -10.49 1.39
N TYR A 117 -7.06 -11.80 1.36
CA TYR A 117 -7.22 -12.57 0.14
C TYR A 117 -8.54 -13.33 0.20
N LYS A 118 -9.44 -13.01 -0.74
CA LYS A 118 -10.77 -13.65 -0.83
C LYS A 118 -11.18 -13.79 -2.30
N ASN A 119 -11.74 -14.93 -2.66
CA ASN A 119 -12.23 -15.19 -4.01
C ASN A 119 -11.18 -14.88 -5.09
N SER A 120 -9.94 -15.35 -4.87
CA SER A 120 -8.78 -15.11 -5.76
C SER A 120 -8.43 -13.63 -5.93
N THR A 121 -8.86 -12.76 -5.04
CA THR A 121 -8.59 -11.32 -5.07
C THR A 121 -7.80 -10.90 -3.85
N LEU A 122 -6.65 -10.29 -4.07
CA LEU A 122 -5.83 -9.66 -3.04
C LEU A 122 -6.28 -8.21 -2.86
N SER A 123 -6.43 -7.78 -1.62
CA SER A 123 -6.79 -6.41 -1.29
C SER A 123 -6.04 -5.91 -0.07
N PHE A 124 -5.79 -4.60 -0.04
CA PHE A 124 -5.17 -3.90 1.08
C PHE A 124 -6.07 -2.76 1.53
N GLU A 125 -6.39 -2.73 2.81
CA GLU A 125 -7.28 -1.75 3.41
C GLU A 125 -6.59 -1.00 4.54
N TYR A 126 -6.86 0.31 4.66
CA TYR A 126 -6.42 1.11 5.79
C TYR A 126 -7.42 2.21 6.12
N HIS A 127 -7.37 2.70 7.36
CA HIS A 127 -8.22 3.76 7.86
C HIS A 127 -7.43 5.03 8.16
N ILE A 128 -8.06 6.17 7.92
CA ILE A 128 -7.51 7.50 8.21
C ILE A 128 -8.50 8.23 9.11
N ASP A 129 -8.04 8.63 10.29
CA ASP A 129 -8.84 9.46 11.19
C ASP A 129 -8.63 10.95 10.84
N LEU A 130 -9.70 11.65 10.52
CA LEU A 130 -9.67 13.07 10.14
C LEU A 130 -10.24 13.98 11.22
N ASN A 131 -11.46 13.67 11.63
CA ASN A 131 -12.25 14.47 12.56
C ASN A 131 -12.33 15.97 12.18
N TYR A 132 -12.53 16.27 10.87
CA TYR A 132 -12.64 17.62 10.36
C TYR A 132 -14.06 18.14 10.54
N LYS A 133 -14.22 19.30 11.19
CA LYS A 133 -15.51 19.96 11.29
C LYS A 133 -16.00 20.37 9.91
N ILE A 134 -17.27 20.11 9.61
CA ILE A 134 -17.87 20.47 8.32
C ILE A 134 -18.11 21.99 8.29
N TYR A 135 -17.54 22.63 7.29
CA TYR A 135 -17.75 24.05 6.98
C TYR A 135 -18.34 24.19 5.59
N ASP A 136 -19.26 25.13 5.44
CA ASP A 136 -19.81 25.48 4.14
C ASP A 136 -18.70 25.92 3.18
N LYS A 137 -18.77 25.44 1.94
CA LYS A 137 -17.80 25.71 0.86
C LYS A 137 -16.40 25.14 1.05
N ASN A 138 -16.11 24.36 2.10
CA ASN A 138 -14.85 23.65 2.17
C ASN A 138 -14.88 22.42 1.26
N ILE A 139 -13.74 22.14 0.65
CA ILE A 139 -13.52 21.02 -0.26
C ILE A 139 -12.58 20.03 0.43
N LEU A 140 -13.01 18.77 0.53
CA LEU A 140 -12.12 17.68 0.90
C LEU A 140 -11.41 17.19 -0.36
N TYR A 141 -10.11 17.45 -0.44
CA TYR A 141 -9.25 16.99 -1.51
C TYR A 141 -8.43 15.79 -1.01
N ILE A 142 -8.51 14.69 -1.74
CA ILE A 142 -7.77 13.45 -1.45
C ILE A 142 -7.00 13.08 -2.70
N ASN A 143 -5.69 12.88 -2.55
CA ASN A 143 -4.82 12.46 -3.63
C ASN A 143 -4.05 11.21 -3.19
N ILE A 144 -4.03 10.17 -4.04
CA ILE A 144 -3.29 8.92 -3.82
C ILE A 144 -2.43 8.70 -5.06
N ILE A 145 -1.16 9.10 -4.97
CA ILE A 145 -0.22 9.07 -6.10
C ILE A 145 1.16 8.64 -5.60
N ASP A 146 1.76 7.68 -6.29
CA ASP A 146 3.18 7.38 -6.12
C ASP A 146 4.00 8.27 -7.07
N GLU A 147 4.64 9.31 -6.53
CA GLU A 147 5.42 10.28 -7.30
C GLU A 147 6.73 9.70 -7.87
N GLN A 148 7.06 8.45 -7.55
CA GLN A 148 8.30 7.80 -8.01
C GLN A 148 8.09 6.91 -9.23
N ASN A 149 6.88 6.84 -9.77
CA ASN A 149 6.54 6.08 -10.98
C ASN A 149 6.06 6.98 -12.11
#